data_4820278e3c0f83ec8eacda5bf8884cb4
#
_entry.id   4820278e3c0f83ec8eacda5bf8884cb4
#
_cell.length_a   1.000
_cell.length_b   1.000
_cell.length_c   1.000
_cell.angle_alpha   90.00
_cell.angle_beta   90.00
_cell.angle_gamma   90.00
#
_symmetry.space_group_name_H-M   'P 1'
#
loop_
_entity.id
_entity.type
_entity.pdbx_description
1 polymer ?
#
loop_
_entity_poly.entity_id
_entity_poly.type
_entity_poly.pdbx_seq_one_letter_code
_entity_poly.pdbx_strand_id
1 'polypeptide(L)'
;MSLSRREFLQMLAMGAAAGLVFEGGVNGRQARAAGNNPAALYDVPPFGNVSLLHMTDSHAQLVPTYFREPNINIGVGGAHGKPPHLVGANLLKHFNIAPGSPEAHAFTYLDFEQAARRYGKIGGYAHLATLVKNLRASRPGRTLMLDGGDTWQGSATALWTRGQDMVDAQKLLGVDITTGHWEFTYGAERVREIIEKDFKGRIEFLAQNVNDATWGELIFKPYVIREINKIPVAIIGQAFPYTPIANPRYMIPDWSFGINDDHMQKMVDEVRAKGAQLVVVLSHNGMDVDLKMASRVRGIDAILGGHTHDAVPAPTLVKNAGGKTLVINSGCNSKYLSVLDLEVKAGKVADYRFKLLPVFANLLPPDKDMAAYIEKVRAPYAGKLGEKLAVTEGLLYRRGNFNGTFDQLIVEALLAVQDAELALSPGFRWGTTLLPGDTITMEHLMDQTAITYATATVNHLTGEQIKIILEDIADNLYHTDPYYQQGGDMVRVGGLQYTMDIAQTHGRRIQDATVRGKPLAAGKTYKVAGWASVQPQPGGGKQIWDVVGEYLRHKKVVSIKRPYVPRIKGASGNPGFAAL
;
A
#
# COMPACT_ATOMS: atom_id res chain seq x y z
N MET A 1 8.93 -6.83 -31.24
CA MET A 1 9.25 -5.58 -31.94
C MET A 1 9.04 -4.45 -30.94
N SER A 2 10.09 -3.72 -30.57
CA SER A 2 9.99 -2.55 -29.71
C SER A 2 9.61 -1.35 -30.57
N LEU A 3 8.47 -0.75 -30.29
CA LEU A 3 8.07 0.49 -30.92
C LEU A 3 9.04 1.62 -30.55
N SER A 4 9.54 2.35 -31.51
CA SER A 4 10.35 3.53 -31.28
C SER A 4 9.49 4.68 -30.74
N ARG A 5 10.10 5.63 -30.02
CA ARG A 5 9.44 6.84 -29.49
C ARG A 5 8.66 7.61 -30.58
N ARG A 6 9.15 7.57 -31.80
CA ARG A 6 8.54 8.25 -32.96
C ARG A 6 7.26 7.54 -33.44
N GLU A 7 7.26 6.21 -33.47
CA GLU A 7 6.09 5.41 -33.85
C GLU A 7 4.98 5.50 -32.80
N PHE A 8 5.34 5.56 -31.52
CA PHE A 8 4.40 5.78 -30.41
C PHE A 8 3.72 7.16 -30.51
N LEU A 9 4.49 8.21 -30.80
CA LEU A 9 3.94 9.57 -30.98
C LEU A 9 3.08 9.70 -32.24
N GLN A 10 3.41 8.98 -33.31
CA GLN A 10 2.58 8.95 -34.54
C GLN A 10 1.27 8.21 -34.31
N MET A 11 1.25 7.11 -33.55
CA MET A 11 0.00 6.42 -33.19
C MET A 11 -0.90 7.28 -32.31
N LEU A 12 -0.34 8.05 -31.38
CA LEU A 12 -1.10 9.01 -30.56
C LEU A 12 -1.72 10.13 -31.40
N ALA A 13 -0.99 10.64 -32.40
CA ALA A 13 -1.49 11.69 -33.28
C ALA A 13 -2.61 11.15 -34.23
N MET A 14 -2.50 9.92 -34.69
CA MET A 14 -3.53 9.28 -35.54
C MET A 14 -4.79 8.90 -34.77
N GLY A 15 -4.65 8.47 -33.48
CA GLY A 15 -5.80 8.20 -32.59
C GLY A 15 -6.63 9.44 -32.28
N ALA A 16 -5.96 10.59 -32.11
CA ALA A 16 -6.63 11.86 -31.87
C ALA A 16 -7.34 12.43 -33.12
N ALA A 17 -6.81 12.14 -34.32
CA ALA A 17 -7.39 12.58 -35.60
C ALA A 17 -8.55 11.68 -36.09
N ALA A 18 -8.66 10.43 -35.63
CA ALA A 18 -9.61 9.46 -36.12
C ALA A 18 -10.97 9.43 -35.41
N GLY A 19 -11.21 10.26 -34.39
CA GLY A 19 -12.52 10.42 -33.74
C GLY A 19 -13.17 9.11 -33.27
N LEU A 20 -12.39 8.11 -32.85
CA LEU A 20 -12.92 6.84 -32.36
C LEU A 20 -13.60 7.02 -31.00
N VAL A 21 -14.89 7.26 -31.04
CA VAL A 21 -15.80 7.17 -29.89
C VAL A 21 -16.04 5.69 -29.60
N PHE A 22 -15.48 5.18 -28.53
CA PHE A 22 -15.91 3.89 -27.97
C PHE A 22 -17.21 4.12 -27.20
N GLU A 23 -18.33 3.73 -27.76
CA GLU A 23 -19.60 3.59 -27.05
C GLU A 23 -19.51 2.43 -26.05
N GLY A 24 -19.05 2.73 -24.86
CA GLY A 24 -19.27 1.95 -23.66
C GLY A 24 -19.94 2.88 -22.66
N GLY A 25 -21.28 2.80 -22.59
CA GLY A 25 -22.10 3.68 -21.76
C GLY A 25 -21.76 3.60 -20.28
N VAL A 26 -20.96 4.53 -19.80
CA VAL A 26 -20.90 4.96 -18.40
C VAL A 26 -20.89 6.49 -18.45
N ASN A 27 -21.98 7.11 -18.02
CA ASN A 27 -22.09 8.56 -17.88
C ASN A 27 -21.27 9.07 -16.69
N GLY A 28 -19.96 8.83 -16.70
CA GLY A 28 -19.01 9.53 -15.88
C GLY A 28 -18.35 10.61 -16.74
N ARG A 29 -18.75 11.86 -16.60
CA ARG A 29 -18.00 12.98 -17.18
C ARG A 29 -16.61 13.00 -16.56
N GLN A 30 -15.62 12.42 -17.26
CA GLN A 30 -14.22 12.54 -16.89
C GLN A 30 -13.84 14.02 -16.87
N ALA A 31 -13.23 14.44 -15.76
CA ALA A 31 -12.60 15.76 -15.69
C ALA A 31 -11.52 15.84 -16.78
N ARG A 32 -11.62 16.87 -17.63
CA ARG A 32 -10.61 17.18 -18.65
C ARG A 32 -9.22 17.23 -18.00
N ALA A 33 -8.21 16.66 -18.66
CA ALA A 33 -6.83 16.80 -18.30
C ALA A 33 -6.53 18.28 -17.92
N ALA A 34 -5.93 18.48 -16.74
CA ALA A 34 -5.54 19.80 -16.28
C ALA A 34 -4.60 20.42 -17.33
N GLY A 35 -5.04 21.51 -17.95
CA GLY A 35 -4.19 22.31 -18.81
C GLY A 35 -2.93 22.76 -18.03
N ASN A 36 -2.00 23.48 -18.62
CA ASN A 36 -0.67 23.87 -18.11
C ASN A 36 -0.58 24.45 -16.67
N ASN A 37 -1.63 24.36 -15.85
CA ASN A 37 -1.67 24.78 -14.45
C ASN A 37 -1.78 23.56 -13.52
N PRO A 38 -0.70 23.09 -12.91
CA PRO A 38 -0.72 21.95 -11.97
C PRO A 38 -1.64 22.16 -10.75
N ALA A 39 -1.91 23.39 -10.33
CA ALA A 39 -2.80 23.70 -9.22
C ALA A 39 -4.27 23.35 -9.54
N ALA A 40 -4.66 23.29 -10.81
CA ALA A 40 -6.00 22.85 -11.24
C ALA A 40 -6.28 21.37 -10.90
N LEU A 41 -5.25 20.60 -10.51
CA LEU A 41 -5.39 19.24 -10.01
C LEU A 41 -6.34 19.18 -8.80
N TYR A 42 -6.35 20.21 -7.97
CA TYR A 42 -7.14 20.29 -6.73
C TYR A 42 -8.48 21.02 -6.90
N ASP A 43 -8.80 21.45 -8.11
CA ASP A 43 -10.14 21.95 -8.41
C ASP A 43 -11.10 20.78 -8.56
N VAL A 44 -11.78 20.45 -7.45
CA VAL A 44 -12.73 19.34 -7.34
C VAL A 44 -14.08 19.90 -6.95
N PRO A 45 -14.90 20.29 -7.93
CA PRO A 45 -16.24 20.82 -7.67
C PRO A 45 -17.08 19.80 -6.88
N PRO A 46 -17.75 20.24 -5.82
CA PRO A 46 -18.58 19.36 -5.00
C PRO A 46 -19.76 18.79 -5.80
N PHE A 47 -20.10 17.54 -5.51
CA PHE A 47 -21.21 16.83 -6.15
C PHE A 47 -22.03 16.05 -5.11
N GLY A 48 -23.30 15.73 -5.42
CA GLY A 48 -24.17 14.87 -4.63
C GLY A 48 -24.45 15.39 -3.21
N ASN A 49 -24.78 14.50 -2.30
CA ASN A 49 -25.19 14.81 -0.93
C ASN A 49 -24.36 14.10 0.16
N VAL A 50 -23.50 13.14 -0.20
CA VAL A 50 -22.54 12.49 0.69
C VAL A 50 -21.17 12.52 0.04
N SER A 51 -20.12 12.84 0.78
CA SER A 51 -18.73 12.85 0.32
C SER A 51 -17.86 12.00 1.25
N LEU A 52 -17.19 11.01 0.69
CA LEU A 52 -16.23 10.16 1.40
C LEU A 52 -14.83 10.56 0.98
N LEU A 53 -14.03 11.02 1.95
CA LEU A 53 -12.60 11.24 1.80
C LEU A 53 -11.90 10.00 2.33
N HIS A 54 -11.00 9.40 1.56
CA HIS A 54 -10.35 8.16 1.96
C HIS A 54 -8.85 8.19 1.69
N MET A 55 -8.09 7.82 2.71
CA MET A 55 -6.67 7.48 2.64
C MET A 55 -6.45 6.10 3.25
N THR A 56 -5.30 5.50 3.00
CA THR A 56 -4.92 4.19 3.55
C THR A 56 -3.41 4.03 3.52
N ASP A 57 -2.89 3.09 4.27
CA ASP A 57 -1.50 2.63 4.20
C ASP A 57 -0.48 3.78 4.31
N SER A 58 -0.73 4.71 5.24
CA SER A 58 0.17 5.88 5.45
C SER A 58 1.57 5.47 5.89
N HIS A 59 1.70 4.31 6.54
CA HIS A 59 2.95 3.76 7.08
C HIS A 59 3.78 4.80 7.82
N ALA A 60 3.11 5.57 8.65
CA ALA A 60 3.69 6.61 9.50
C ALA A 60 4.51 7.67 8.74
N GLN A 61 4.17 7.93 7.48
CA GLN A 61 4.88 8.91 6.65
C GLN A 61 4.35 10.32 6.92
N LEU A 62 4.88 10.97 7.99
CA LEU A 62 4.50 12.33 8.40
C LEU A 62 5.02 13.41 7.45
N VAL A 63 6.21 13.21 6.88
CA VAL A 63 6.89 14.19 6.02
C VAL A 63 6.80 13.81 4.54
N PRO A 64 6.82 14.77 3.61
CA PRO A 64 6.79 14.47 2.18
C PRO A 64 8.10 13.80 1.72
N THR A 65 7.99 12.83 0.82
CA THR A 65 9.09 12.03 0.31
C THR A 65 9.07 11.94 -1.21
N TYR A 66 10.16 11.46 -1.80
CA TYR A 66 10.08 10.87 -3.13
C TYR A 66 9.60 9.43 -2.99
N PHE A 67 8.71 9.01 -3.87
CA PHE A 67 8.18 7.66 -3.88
C PHE A 67 7.90 7.20 -5.30
N ARG A 68 8.70 6.24 -5.77
CA ARG A 68 8.57 5.66 -7.10
C ARG A 68 7.55 4.53 -7.09
N GLU A 69 6.55 4.60 -7.96
CA GLU A 69 5.59 3.52 -8.15
C GLU A 69 6.25 2.26 -8.77
N PRO A 70 5.65 1.08 -8.59
CA PRO A 70 6.23 -0.16 -9.10
C PRO A 70 6.26 -0.21 -10.63
N ASN A 71 7.28 -0.87 -11.16
CA ASN A 71 7.32 -1.28 -12.57
C ASN A 71 6.79 -2.71 -12.79
N ILE A 72 6.51 -3.44 -11.70
CA ILE A 72 6.00 -4.81 -11.74
C ILE A 72 4.87 -4.94 -10.72
N ASN A 73 3.66 -5.26 -11.21
CA ASN A 73 2.48 -5.61 -10.44
C ASN A 73 1.66 -6.60 -11.27
N ILE A 74 2.08 -7.87 -11.26
CA ILE A 74 1.58 -8.90 -12.18
C ILE A 74 0.24 -9.43 -11.68
N GLY A 75 -0.81 -9.30 -12.51
CA GLY A 75 -2.09 -9.96 -12.31
C GLY A 75 -2.13 -11.33 -12.97
N VAL A 76 -2.75 -12.30 -12.31
CA VAL A 76 -2.95 -13.67 -12.81
C VAL A 76 -4.43 -14.03 -12.91
N GLY A 77 -4.76 -15.06 -13.67
CA GLY A 77 -6.14 -15.52 -13.82
C GLY A 77 -7.09 -14.42 -14.27
N GLY A 78 -8.17 -14.21 -13.52
CA GLY A 78 -9.19 -13.19 -13.80
C GLY A 78 -8.72 -11.75 -13.62
N ALA A 79 -7.60 -11.51 -12.93
CA ALA A 79 -6.99 -10.19 -12.69
C ALA A 79 -6.05 -9.76 -13.83
N HIS A 80 -5.63 -10.68 -14.71
CA HIS A 80 -4.73 -10.37 -15.81
C HIS A 80 -5.25 -9.20 -16.67
N GLY A 81 -4.43 -8.18 -16.85
CA GLY A 81 -4.74 -7.03 -17.70
C GLY A 81 -5.81 -6.07 -17.17
N LYS A 82 -6.16 -6.18 -15.91
CA LYS A 82 -7.13 -5.31 -15.22
C LYS A 82 -6.47 -4.53 -14.09
N PRO A 83 -7.00 -3.35 -13.72
CA PRO A 83 -6.59 -2.70 -12.49
C PRO A 83 -6.78 -3.65 -11.29
N PRO A 84 -5.81 -3.67 -10.35
CA PRO A 84 -4.66 -2.77 -10.23
C PRO A 84 -3.40 -3.22 -11.01
N HIS A 85 -3.45 -4.31 -11.76
CA HIS A 85 -2.31 -4.97 -12.40
C HIS A 85 -1.92 -4.35 -13.76
N LEU A 86 -1.77 -3.03 -13.74
CA LEU A 86 -1.31 -2.22 -14.88
C LEU A 86 -0.17 -1.33 -14.41
N VAL A 87 0.94 -1.28 -15.14
CA VAL A 87 2.08 -0.43 -14.77
C VAL A 87 2.55 0.44 -15.94
N GLY A 88 3.16 1.58 -15.61
CA GLY A 88 3.79 2.47 -16.58
C GLY A 88 2.85 2.90 -17.71
N ALA A 89 3.29 2.73 -18.97
CA ALA A 89 2.52 3.15 -20.13
C ALA A 89 1.16 2.44 -20.27
N ASN A 90 1.03 1.19 -19.79
CA ASN A 90 -0.24 0.48 -19.81
C ASN A 90 -1.26 1.11 -18.87
N LEU A 91 -0.82 1.54 -17.68
CA LEU A 91 -1.65 2.29 -16.73
C LEU A 91 -2.09 3.63 -17.34
N LEU A 92 -1.14 4.42 -17.87
CA LEU A 92 -1.44 5.71 -18.49
C LEU A 92 -2.46 5.58 -19.62
N LYS A 93 -2.27 4.57 -20.48
CA LYS A 93 -3.19 4.29 -21.59
C LYS A 93 -4.59 3.93 -21.10
N HIS A 94 -4.69 3.03 -20.09
CA HIS A 94 -5.98 2.55 -19.58
C HIS A 94 -6.81 3.68 -18.96
N PHE A 95 -6.17 4.57 -18.18
CA PHE A 95 -6.85 5.68 -17.50
C PHE A 95 -6.81 7.00 -18.28
N ASN A 96 -6.31 7.00 -19.52
CA ASN A 96 -6.18 8.19 -20.36
C ASN A 96 -5.42 9.33 -19.67
N ILE A 97 -4.31 9.01 -18.99
CA ILE A 97 -3.44 9.97 -18.32
C ILE A 97 -2.35 10.41 -19.30
N ALA A 98 -2.16 11.72 -19.45
CA ALA A 98 -1.16 12.28 -20.35
C ALA A 98 0.26 11.97 -19.85
N PRO A 99 1.14 11.37 -20.69
CA PRO A 99 2.55 11.18 -20.31
C PRO A 99 3.23 12.50 -19.95
N GLY A 100 4.10 12.46 -18.93
CA GLY A 100 4.81 13.64 -18.43
C GLY A 100 3.97 14.62 -17.62
N SER A 101 2.68 14.32 -17.36
CA SER A 101 1.83 15.09 -16.45
C SER A 101 2.18 14.84 -14.97
N PRO A 102 1.71 15.70 -14.04
CA PRO A 102 1.83 15.42 -12.60
C PRO A 102 1.22 14.07 -12.21
N GLU A 103 0.06 13.73 -12.78
CA GLU A 103 -0.61 12.46 -12.55
C GLU A 103 0.23 11.28 -13.06
N ALA A 104 0.85 11.40 -14.24
CA ALA A 104 1.74 10.35 -14.76
C ALA A 104 2.92 10.10 -13.83
N HIS A 105 3.50 11.16 -13.25
CA HIS A 105 4.55 11.04 -12.23
C HIS A 105 4.03 10.41 -10.94
N ALA A 106 2.84 10.78 -10.49
CA ALA A 106 2.28 10.23 -9.26
C ALA A 106 1.94 8.74 -9.39
N PHE A 107 1.39 8.31 -10.54
CA PHE A 107 0.85 6.96 -10.73
C PHE A 107 1.80 5.97 -11.41
N THR A 108 2.99 6.39 -11.84
CA THR A 108 3.93 5.50 -12.56
C THR A 108 5.39 5.73 -12.15
N TYR A 109 6.23 4.79 -12.57
CA TYR A 109 7.69 4.87 -12.43
C TYR A 109 8.37 5.55 -13.63
N LEU A 110 7.63 5.94 -14.66
CA LEU A 110 8.17 6.45 -15.92
C LEU A 110 8.89 7.80 -15.73
N ASP A 111 10.08 7.90 -16.32
CA ASP A 111 10.92 9.11 -16.26
C ASP A 111 11.10 9.66 -14.83
N PHE A 112 11.13 8.76 -13.82
CA PHE A 112 10.94 9.10 -12.41
C PHE A 112 11.92 10.16 -11.91
N GLU A 113 13.23 10.04 -12.19
CA GLU A 113 14.23 11.00 -11.68
C GLU A 113 13.98 12.42 -12.21
N GLN A 114 13.70 12.55 -13.51
CA GLN A 114 13.40 13.83 -14.12
C GLN A 114 12.10 14.42 -13.58
N ALA A 115 11.06 13.58 -13.48
CA ALA A 115 9.74 13.98 -12.99
C ALA A 115 9.80 14.36 -11.50
N ALA A 116 10.52 13.61 -10.66
CA ALA A 116 10.71 13.91 -9.24
C ALA A 116 11.41 15.26 -9.03
N ARG A 117 12.45 15.57 -9.82
CA ARG A 117 13.11 16.89 -9.78
C ARG A 117 12.17 18.03 -10.23
N ARG A 118 11.27 17.75 -11.16
CA ARG A 118 10.32 18.74 -11.67
C ARG A 118 9.13 18.96 -10.73
N TYR A 119 8.52 17.89 -10.23
CA TYR A 119 7.28 17.96 -9.44
C TYR A 119 7.51 17.97 -7.93
N GLY A 120 8.73 17.64 -7.48
CA GLY A 120 9.09 17.63 -6.06
C GLY A 120 8.60 16.40 -5.29
N LYS A 121 8.61 16.54 -3.97
CA LYS A 121 8.17 15.50 -3.04
C LYS A 121 6.65 15.40 -2.98
N ILE A 122 6.17 14.22 -2.60
CA ILE A 122 4.75 13.87 -2.55
C ILE A 122 4.39 13.32 -1.16
N GLY A 123 3.13 13.45 -0.76
CA GLY A 123 2.65 13.02 0.55
C GLY A 123 2.95 14.03 1.66
N GLY A 124 2.97 13.53 2.89
CA GLY A 124 3.18 14.30 4.11
C GLY A 124 1.89 14.87 4.70
N TYR A 125 1.69 14.61 6.01
CA TYR A 125 0.44 14.93 6.70
C TYR A 125 0.11 16.43 6.75
N ALA A 126 1.11 17.32 6.75
CA ALA A 126 0.83 18.77 6.72
C ALA A 126 0.19 19.22 5.41
N HIS A 127 0.62 18.66 4.28
CA HIS A 127 0.05 18.95 2.96
C HIS A 127 -1.29 18.25 2.75
N LEU A 128 -1.41 17.01 3.23
CA LEU A 128 -2.65 16.24 3.25
C LEU A 128 -3.72 16.97 4.09
N ALA A 129 -3.37 17.52 5.25
CA ALA A 129 -4.28 18.26 6.11
C ALA A 129 -4.85 19.51 5.41
N THR A 130 -4.04 20.23 4.66
CA THR A 130 -4.52 21.35 3.83
C THR A 130 -5.54 20.87 2.81
N LEU A 131 -5.26 19.77 2.10
CA LEU A 131 -6.18 19.21 1.12
C LEU A 131 -7.50 18.78 1.75
N VAL A 132 -7.46 18.06 2.88
CA VAL A 132 -8.65 17.63 3.63
C VAL A 132 -9.46 18.82 4.10
N LYS A 133 -8.84 19.86 4.68
CA LYS A 133 -9.51 21.08 5.13
C LYS A 133 -10.21 21.80 3.96
N ASN A 134 -9.55 21.94 2.82
CA ASN A 134 -10.12 22.58 1.63
C ASN A 134 -11.34 21.80 1.08
N LEU A 135 -11.24 20.48 1.00
CA LEU A 135 -12.32 19.63 0.53
C LEU A 135 -13.53 19.65 1.49
N ARG A 136 -13.28 19.62 2.79
CA ARG A 136 -14.35 19.76 3.79
C ARG A 136 -15.01 21.12 3.74
N ALA A 137 -14.25 22.20 3.59
CA ALA A 137 -14.78 23.57 3.47
C ALA A 137 -15.72 23.72 2.26
N SER A 138 -15.41 23.06 1.15
CA SER A 138 -16.28 23.05 -0.05
C SER A 138 -17.48 22.10 0.05
N ARG A 139 -17.56 21.26 1.10
CA ARG A 139 -18.57 20.21 1.31
C ARG A 139 -19.13 20.25 2.74
N PRO A 140 -19.68 21.36 3.21
CA PRO A 140 -20.08 21.52 4.60
C PRO A 140 -21.16 20.50 5.02
N GLY A 141 -20.94 19.83 6.16
CA GLY A 141 -21.88 18.89 6.78
C GLY A 141 -22.11 17.58 6.03
N ARG A 142 -21.35 17.29 4.97
CA ARG A 142 -21.59 16.08 4.16
C ARG A 142 -20.35 15.20 3.92
N THR A 143 -19.29 15.39 4.70
CA THR A 143 -18.03 14.63 4.56
C THR A 143 -17.79 13.67 5.71
N LEU A 144 -17.28 12.48 5.39
CA LEU A 144 -16.56 11.59 6.32
C LEU A 144 -15.12 11.42 5.84
N MET A 145 -14.16 11.47 6.78
CA MET A 145 -12.76 11.15 6.53
C MET A 145 -12.47 9.74 7.05
N LEU A 146 -12.12 8.83 6.15
CA LEU A 146 -11.93 7.41 6.40
C LEU A 146 -10.46 7.05 6.20
N ASP A 147 -9.92 6.26 7.13
CA ASP A 147 -8.55 5.74 7.08
C ASP A 147 -8.61 4.21 6.99
N GLY A 148 -8.09 3.66 5.90
CA GLY A 148 -8.09 2.23 5.62
C GLY A 148 -7.14 1.39 6.46
N GLY A 149 -6.43 1.96 7.45
CA GLY A 149 -5.45 1.27 8.28
C GLY A 149 -4.03 1.29 7.73
N ASP A 150 -3.12 0.57 8.38
CA ASP A 150 -1.67 0.63 8.16
C ASP A 150 -1.11 2.03 8.35
N THR A 151 -1.58 2.69 9.39
CA THR A 151 -1.22 4.08 9.66
C THR A 151 -0.12 4.22 10.70
N TRP A 152 -0.07 3.37 11.76
CA TRP A 152 0.76 3.61 12.93
C TRP A 152 2.20 3.08 12.83
N GLN A 153 2.56 2.36 11.80
CA GLN A 153 3.89 1.74 11.66
C GLN A 153 4.53 2.00 10.29
N GLY A 154 5.85 2.18 10.25
CA GLY A 154 6.67 2.34 9.05
C GLY A 154 7.71 3.46 9.12
N SER A 155 7.81 4.18 10.26
CA SER A 155 8.82 5.20 10.49
C SER A 155 9.49 5.07 11.86
N ALA A 156 10.63 5.73 12.02
CA ALA A 156 11.37 5.75 13.28
C ALA A 156 10.55 6.35 14.43
N THR A 157 9.88 7.47 14.18
CA THR A 157 9.09 8.15 15.22
C THR A 157 7.92 7.29 15.68
N ALA A 158 7.23 6.65 14.75
CA ALA A 158 6.12 5.74 15.08
C ALA A 158 6.60 4.54 15.91
N LEU A 159 7.74 3.96 15.57
CA LEU A 159 8.33 2.88 16.36
C LEU A 159 8.66 3.35 17.79
N TRP A 160 9.34 4.50 17.95
CA TRP A 160 9.77 5.01 19.25
C TRP A 160 8.64 5.54 20.12
N THR A 161 7.58 6.06 19.51
CA THR A 161 6.38 6.53 20.24
C THR A 161 5.31 5.45 20.39
N ARG A 162 5.56 4.23 19.87
CA ARG A 162 4.59 3.14 19.82
C ARG A 162 3.29 3.55 19.14
N GLY A 163 3.41 4.23 17.99
CA GLY A 163 2.31 4.69 17.16
C GLY A 163 1.62 5.98 17.64
N GLN A 164 2.01 6.54 18.81
CA GLN A 164 1.32 7.73 19.35
C GLN A 164 1.43 8.94 18.43
N ASP A 165 2.54 9.11 17.74
CA ASP A 165 2.72 10.20 16.76
C ASP A 165 1.65 10.18 15.67
N MET A 166 1.32 8.99 15.16
CA MET A 166 0.31 8.84 14.12
C MET A 166 -1.12 8.93 14.66
N VAL A 167 -1.36 8.40 15.86
CA VAL A 167 -2.64 8.53 16.56
C VAL A 167 -3.02 10.01 16.74
N ASP A 168 -2.07 10.83 17.18
CA ASP A 168 -2.29 12.27 17.33
C ASP A 168 -2.42 12.99 15.99
N ALA A 169 -1.64 12.56 14.97
CA ALA A 169 -1.77 13.09 13.61
C ALA A 169 -3.13 12.76 12.99
N GLN A 170 -3.67 11.53 13.17
CA GLN A 170 -5.03 11.17 12.72
C GLN A 170 -6.10 12.06 13.36
N LYS A 171 -5.97 12.34 14.68
CA LYS A 171 -6.90 13.26 15.37
C LYS A 171 -6.84 14.68 14.81
N LEU A 172 -5.63 15.19 14.54
CA LEU A 172 -5.44 16.52 13.94
C LEU A 172 -5.92 16.60 12.49
N LEU A 173 -5.74 15.52 11.72
CA LEU A 173 -6.25 15.41 10.35
C LEU A 173 -7.78 15.37 10.31
N GLY A 174 -8.39 14.96 11.42
CA GLY A 174 -9.82 14.80 11.55
C GLY A 174 -10.33 13.52 10.92
N VAL A 175 -9.62 12.40 11.09
CA VAL A 175 -10.12 11.08 10.76
C VAL A 175 -11.35 10.79 11.60
N ASP A 176 -12.42 10.32 10.97
CA ASP A 176 -13.68 9.97 11.65
C ASP A 176 -13.74 8.47 11.98
N ILE A 177 -13.25 7.62 11.06
CA ILE A 177 -13.32 6.15 11.17
C ILE A 177 -12.06 5.54 10.61
N THR A 178 -11.56 4.48 11.26
CA THR A 178 -10.39 3.70 10.83
C THR A 178 -10.60 2.20 11.04
N THR A 179 -9.77 1.38 10.39
CA THR A 179 -9.61 -0.06 10.61
C THR A 179 -8.13 -0.38 10.83
N GLY A 180 -7.69 -1.64 10.84
CA GLY A 180 -6.30 -1.94 11.15
C GLY A 180 -5.71 -3.19 10.52
N HIS A 181 -4.34 -3.22 10.56
CA HIS A 181 -3.49 -4.34 10.19
C HIS A 181 -2.16 -4.29 10.98
N TRP A 182 -1.16 -3.49 10.53
CA TRP A 182 0.12 -3.34 11.26
C TRP A 182 -0.03 -2.68 12.62
N GLU A 183 -1.14 -2.00 12.89
CA GLU A 183 -1.53 -1.53 14.22
C GLU A 183 -1.46 -2.64 15.26
N PHE A 184 -1.87 -3.84 14.88
CA PHE A 184 -1.92 -5.02 15.75
C PHE A 184 -0.52 -5.50 16.18
N THR A 185 0.54 -5.12 15.48
CA THR A 185 1.91 -5.48 15.84
C THR A 185 2.48 -4.66 17.01
N TYR A 186 1.74 -3.66 17.51
CA TYR A 186 2.03 -3.05 18.81
C TYR A 186 1.51 -3.86 20.00
N GLY A 187 0.78 -4.94 19.73
CA GLY A 187 0.18 -5.83 20.73
C GLY A 187 -1.23 -5.45 21.14
N ALA A 188 -2.00 -6.44 21.54
CA ALA A 188 -3.43 -6.29 21.86
C ALA A 188 -3.71 -5.22 22.93
N GLU A 189 -2.88 -5.15 23.96
CA GLU A 189 -3.01 -4.17 25.06
C GLU A 189 -2.87 -2.73 24.52
N ARG A 190 -1.82 -2.45 23.72
CA ARG A 190 -1.59 -1.11 23.19
C ARG A 190 -2.70 -0.67 22.23
N VAL A 191 -3.18 -1.58 21.37
CA VAL A 191 -4.29 -1.30 20.45
C VAL A 191 -5.56 -0.93 21.23
N ARG A 192 -5.91 -1.73 22.26
CA ARG A 192 -7.05 -1.42 23.14
C ARG A 192 -6.88 -0.06 23.85
N GLU A 193 -5.69 0.21 24.38
CA GLU A 193 -5.39 1.47 25.05
C GLU A 193 -5.67 2.68 24.12
N ILE A 194 -5.17 2.65 22.89
CA ILE A 194 -5.39 3.72 21.92
C ILE A 194 -6.89 3.90 21.62
N ILE A 195 -7.61 2.80 21.38
CA ILE A 195 -9.03 2.85 21.06
C ILE A 195 -9.85 3.40 22.24
N GLU A 196 -9.58 2.93 23.45
CA GLU A 196 -10.36 3.28 24.63
C GLU A 196 -10.04 4.67 25.18
N LYS A 197 -8.79 5.15 25.03
CA LYS A 197 -8.35 6.43 25.59
C LYS A 197 -8.22 7.52 24.53
N ASP A 198 -7.43 7.28 23.48
CA ASP A 198 -7.09 8.29 22.49
C ASP A 198 -8.19 8.53 21.46
N PHE A 199 -8.86 7.46 21.02
CA PHE A 199 -9.91 7.52 20.01
C PHE A 199 -11.30 7.77 20.57
N LYS A 200 -11.49 7.53 21.86
CA LYS A 200 -12.80 7.67 22.52
C LYS A 200 -13.49 9.00 22.20
N GLY A 201 -14.67 8.90 21.56
CA GLY A 201 -15.48 10.06 21.19
C GLY A 201 -14.92 10.91 20.03
N ARG A 202 -13.87 10.44 19.35
CA ARG A 202 -13.23 11.14 18.22
C ARG A 202 -13.15 10.29 16.97
N ILE A 203 -12.54 9.10 17.06
CA ILE A 203 -12.33 8.19 15.93
C ILE A 203 -12.96 6.85 16.27
N GLU A 204 -13.77 6.29 15.37
CA GLU A 204 -14.28 4.93 15.52
C GLU A 204 -13.28 3.95 14.89
N PHE A 205 -12.84 2.96 15.67
CA PHE A 205 -12.08 1.82 15.13
C PHE A 205 -13.04 0.67 14.85
N LEU A 206 -13.09 0.18 13.62
CA LEU A 206 -14.05 -0.83 13.18
C LEU A 206 -13.36 -2.06 12.61
N ALA A 207 -13.78 -3.25 13.06
CA ALA A 207 -13.37 -4.53 12.47
C ALA A 207 -14.40 -5.62 12.76
N GLN A 208 -15.19 -6.01 11.76
CA GLN A 208 -16.22 -7.05 11.90
C GLN A 208 -15.65 -8.48 11.88
N ASN A 209 -14.39 -8.63 11.49
CA ASN A 209 -13.72 -9.90 11.27
C ASN A 209 -12.62 -10.21 12.29
N VAL A 210 -12.58 -9.50 13.41
CA VAL A 210 -11.64 -9.76 14.52
C VAL A 210 -12.43 -10.26 15.71
N ASN A 211 -12.19 -11.51 16.10
CA ASN A 211 -12.92 -12.18 17.15
C ASN A 211 -11.97 -12.71 18.23
N ASP A 212 -12.50 -12.90 19.44
CA ASP A 212 -11.84 -13.69 20.45
C ASP A 212 -11.65 -15.14 19.94
N ALA A 213 -10.43 -15.66 20.05
CA ALA A 213 -10.08 -16.97 19.50
C ALA A 213 -10.73 -18.13 20.27
N THR A 214 -11.18 -17.91 21.52
CA THR A 214 -11.78 -18.92 22.39
C THR A 214 -13.31 -18.93 22.29
N TRP A 215 -13.91 -17.73 22.35
CA TRP A 215 -15.37 -17.60 22.46
C TRP A 215 -16.03 -17.14 21.16
N GLY A 216 -15.25 -16.64 20.18
CA GLY A 216 -15.77 -16.15 18.91
C GLY A 216 -16.51 -14.81 18.99
N GLU A 217 -16.44 -14.13 20.14
CA GLU A 217 -17.04 -12.82 20.31
C GLU A 217 -16.23 -11.73 19.59
N LEU A 218 -16.92 -10.69 19.07
CA LEU A 218 -16.25 -9.58 18.39
C LEU A 218 -15.37 -8.78 19.36
N ILE A 219 -14.13 -8.54 18.98
CA ILE A 219 -13.19 -7.71 19.73
C ILE A 219 -13.47 -6.22 19.56
N PHE A 220 -13.88 -5.82 18.36
CA PHE A 220 -14.13 -4.43 17.98
C PHE A 220 -15.57 -4.24 17.52
N LYS A 221 -16.00 -2.98 17.46
CA LYS A 221 -17.27 -2.62 16.81
C LYS A 221 -17.24 -3.08 15.34
N PRO A 222 -18.25 -3.80 14.85
CA PRO A 222 -18.26 -4.25 13.46
C PRO A 222 -18.58 -3.12 12.48
N TYR A 223 -19.43 -2.18 12.88
CA TYR A 223 -19.87 -1.06 12.05
C TYR A 223 -20.35 0.12 12.90
N VAL A 224 -20.55 1.25 12.23
CA VAL A 224 -21.24 2.43 12.75
C VAL A 224 -22.19 2.97 11.69
N ILE A 225 -23.33 3.54 12.10
CA ILE A 225 -24.23 4.30 11.22
C ILE A 225 -24.10 5.77 11.61
N ARG A 226 -23.74 6.63 10.64
CA ARG A 226 -23.61 8.08 10.79
C ARG A 226 -24.65 8.77 9.90
N GLU A 227 -25.31 9.76 10.42
CA GLU A 227 -26.15 10.63 9.60
C GLU A 227 -25.29 11.72 8.95
N ILE A 228 -25.19 11.70 7.64
CA ILE A 228 -24.43 12.65 6.83
C ILE A 228 -25.41 13.37 5.91
N ASN A 229 -25.60 14.67 6.13
CA ASN A 229 -26.56 15.47 5.37
C ASN A 229 -27.95 14.80 5.27
N LYS A 230 -28.46 14.30 6.40
CA LYS A 230 -29.73 13.55 6.56
C LYS A 230 -29.76 12.18 5.85
N ILE A 231 -28.65 11.68 5.37
CA ILE A 231 -28.51 10.35 4.81
C ILE A 231 -27.88 9.43 5.86
N PRO A 232 -28.54 8.35 6.30
CA PRO A 232 -27.94 7.32 7.14
C PRO A 232 -26.91 6.52 6.35
N VAL A 233 -25.64 6.67 6.69
CA VAL A 233 -24.48 6.01 6.08
C VAL A 233 -23.91 4.98 7.04
N ALA A 234 -23.95 3.72 6.68
CA ALA A 234 -23.28 2.65 7.42
C ALA A 234 -21.85 2.46 6.91
N ILE A 235 -20.90 2.42 7.84
CA ILE A 235 -19.51 2.04 7.57
C ILE A 235 -19.24 0.74 8.32
N ILE A 236 -18.95 -0.34 7.60
CA ILE A 236 -18.55 -1.66 8.14
C ILE A 236 -17.04 -1.77 8.03
N GLY A 237 -16.37 -2.12 9.14
CA GLY A 237 -14.92 -2.29 9.16
C GLY A 237 -14.52 -3.72 8.80
N GLN A 238 -13.46 -3.85 8.00
CA GLN A 238 -12.84 -5.13 7.63
C GLN A 238 -11.33 -5.00 7.80
N ALA A 239 -10.79 -5.49 8.92
CA ALA A 239 -9.35 -5.53 9.18
C ALA A 239 -8.65 -6.57 8.31
N PHE A 240 -7.31 -6.47 8.18
CA PHE A 240 -6.53 -7.43 7.40
C PHE A 240 -6.75 -8.87 7.89
N PRO A 241 -7.25 -9.75 7.02
CA PRO A 241 -7.74 -11.05 7.46
C PRO A 241 -6.65 -12.07 7.78
N TYR A 242 -5.42 -11.87 7.29
CA TYR A 242 -4.30 -12.79 7.47
C TYR A 242 -3.29 -12.34 8.52
N THR A 243 -3.62 -11.38 9.36
CA THR A 243 -2.74 -10.84 10.40
C THR A 243 -2.01 -11.92 11.21
N PRO A 244 -2.66 -13.02 11.68
CA PRO A 244 -1.98 -14.06 12.48
C PRO A 244 -0.98 -14.93 11.70
N ILE A 245 -0.95 -14.81 10.37
CA ILE A 245 -0.04 -15.56 9.49
C ILE A 245 1.10 -14.63 9.02
N ALA A 246 0.74 -13.43 8.61
CA ALA A 246 1.68 -12.44 8.04
C ALA A 246 2.49 -11.68 9.10
N ASN A 247 2.01 -11.65 10.35
CA ASN A 247 2.61 -10.93 11.47
C ASN A 247 2.81 -11.86 12.67
N PRO A 248 3.66 -11.47 13.66
CA PRO A 248 3.91 -12.30 14.83
C PRO A 248 2.64 -12.57 15.66
N ARG A 249 2.14 -13.79 15.62
CA ARG A 249 0.92 -14.17 16.34
C ARG A 249 1.02 -13.95 17.86
N TYR A 250 2.20 -14.05 18.44
CA TYR A 250 2.40 -13.83 19.88
C TYR A 250 2.09 -12.41 20.36
N MET A 251 1.94 -11.44 19.45
CA MET A 251 1.54 -10.08 19.79
C MET A 251 0.03 -9.94 20.01
N ILE A 252 -0.76 -10.85 19.41
CA ILE A 252 -2.22 -10.89 19.47
C ILE A 252 -2.71 -12.35 19.62
N PRO A 253 -2.24 -13.11 20.64
CA PRO A 253 -2.43 -14.56 20.72
C PRO A 253 -3.91 -14.97 20.78
N ASP A 254 -4.74 -14.13 21.41
CA ASP A 254 -6.14 -14.42 21.71
C ASP A 254 -7.11 -13.90 20.62
N TRP A 255 -6.59 -13.37 19.51
CA TRP A 255 -7.43 -12.85 18.43
C TRP A 255 -7.39 -13.76 17.21
N SER A 256 -8.56 -13.94 16.59
CA SER A 256 -8.73 -14.62 15.31
C SER A 256 -9.23 -13.66 14.25
N PHE A 257 -8.86 -13.92 13.01
CA PHE A 257 -9.14 -13.08 11.85
C PHE A 257 -9.62 -13.95 10.69
N GLY A 258 -10.27 -13.37 9.70
CA GLY A 258 -10.64 -14.12 8.50
C GLY A 258 -11.45 -13.31 7.50
N ILE A 259 -11.77 -13.98 6.39
CA ILE A 259 -12.71 -13.52 5.37
C ILE A 259 -13.93 -14.44 5.46
N ASN A 260 -15.12 -13.86 5.63
CA ASN A 260 -16.37 -14.61 5.65
C ASN A 260 -17.46 -13.79 4.96
N ASP A 261 -17.78 -14.18 3.73
CA ASP A 261 -18.81 -13.51 2.91
C ASP A 261 -20.19 -13.55 3.56
N ASP A 262 -20.56 -14.68 4.21
CA ASP A 262 -21.88 -14.83 4.84
C ASP A 262 -22.00 -13.95 6.08
N HIS A 263 -20.91 -13.78 6.84
CA HIS A 263 -20.90 -12.86 7.98
C HIS A 263 -20.96 -11.40 7.51
N MET A 264 -20.21 -11.04 6.47
CA MET A 264 -20.30 -9.69 5.86
C MET A 264 -21.71 -9.44 5.33
N GLN A 265 -22.36 -10.43 4.67
CA GLN A 265 -23.73 -10.29 4.20
C GLN A 265 -24.72 -10.04 5.37
N LYS A 266 -24.57 -10.75 6.49
CA LYS A 266 -25.38 -10.49 7.69
C LYS A 266 -25.20 -9.06 8.20
N MET A 267 -23.96 -8.55 8.23
CA MET A 267 -23.72 -7.14 8.64
C MET A 267 -24.39 -6.15 7.68
N VAL A 268 -24.30 -6.39 6.37
CA VAL A 268 -24.96 -5.55 5.36
C VAL A 268 -26.48 -5.58 5.54
N ASP A 269 -27.07 -6.76 5.69
CA ASP A 269 -28.52 -6.92 5.87
C ASP A 269 -29.00 -6.24 7.17
N GLU A 270 -28.22 -6.37 8.25
CA GLU A 270 -28.51 -5.73 9.54
C GLU A 270 -28.50 -4.20 9.45
N VAL A 271 -27.45 -3.61 8.85
CA VAL A 271 -27.39 -2.14 8.74
C VAL A 271 -28.47 -1.60 7.80
N ARG A 272 -28.81 -2.33 6.73
CA ARG A 272 -29.94 -1.99 5.85
C ARG A 272 -31.27 -2.03 6.60
N ALA A 273 -31.51 -3.07 7.40
CA ALA A 273 -32.71 -3.18 8.25
C ALA A 273 -32.81 -2.05 9.31
N LYS A 274 -31.64 -1.53 9.76
CA LYS A 274 -31.56 -0.34 10.65
C LYS A 274 -31.71 0.98 9.90
N GLY A 275 -32.00 0.97 8.60
CA GLY A 275 -32.32 2.16 7.81
C GLY A 275 -31.15 2.78 7.07
N ALA A 276 -29.98 2.12 6.99
CA ALA A 276 -28.85 2.63 6.23
C ALA A 276 -29.21 2.75 4.74
N GLN A 277 -29.06 3.96 4.20
CA GLN A 277 -29.31 4.27 2.79
C GLN A 277 -28.05 4.12 1.93
N LEU A 278 -26.88 4.24 2.53
CA LEU A 278 -25.58 3.99 1.93
C LEU A 278 -24.82 3.00 2.81
N VAL A 279 -24.26 1.94 2.22
CA VAL A 279 -23.43 0.94 2.91
C VAL A 279 -22.06 0.92 2.29
N VAL A 280 -21.06 1.21 3.11
CA VAL A 280 -19.65 1.27 2.74
C VAL A 280 -18.88 0.27 3.58
N VAL A 281 -18.00 -0.50 2.95
CA VAL A 281 -17.00 -1.32 3.66
C VAL A 281 -15.68 -0.56 3.64
N LEU A 282 -15.14 -0.27 4.82
CA LEU A 282 -13.78 0.24 5.01
C LEU A 282 -12.87 -0.98 5.20
N SER A 283 -12.09 -1.31 4.18
CA SER A 283 -11.43 -2.60 4.05
C SER A 283 -9.91 -2.50 4.04
N HIS A 284 -9.28 -3.45 4.70
CA HIS A 284 -7.84 -3.70 4.59
C HIS A 284 -7.51 -5.08 3.99
N ASN A 285 -8.38 -5.61 3.13
CA ASN A 285 -8.19 -6.94 2.53
C ASN A 285 -7.13 -6.99 1.42
N GLY A 286 -6.99 -5.90 0.67
CA GLY A 286 -6.32 -5.84 -0.63
C GLY A 286 -7.29 -5.82 -1.80
N MET A 287 -6.88 -5.19 -2.92
CA MET A 287 -7.79 -4.86 -4.02
C MET A 287 -8.43 -6.09 -4.66
N ASP A 288 -7.68 -7.15 -4.96
CA ASP A 288 -8.24 -8.35 -5.60
C ASP A 288 -9.22 -9.09 -4.69
N VAL A 289 -8.94 -9.10 -3.38
CA VAL A 289 -9.82 -9.67 -2.36
C VAL A 289 -11.12 -8.88 -2.29
N ASP A 290 -11.04 -7.54 -2.30
CA ASP A 290 -12.20 -6.65 -2.28
C ASP A 290 -13.04 -6.76 -3.56
N LEU A 291 -12.42 -6.93 -4.73
CA LEU A 291 -13.13 -7.20 -5.98
C LEU A 291 -13.91 -8.53 -5.92
N LYS A 292 -13.32 -9.56 -5.33
CA LYS A 292 -14.01 -10.84 -5.12
C LYS A 292 -15.14 -10.69 -4.11
N MET A 293 -14.92 -10.06 -2.96
CA MET A 293 -15.96 -9.81 -1.95
C MET A 293 -17.13 -9.01 -2.55
N ALA A 294 -16.85 -7.96 -3.31
CA ALA A 294 -17.87 -7.17 -4.00
C ALA A 294 -18.73 -8.00 -4.97
N SER A 295 -18.15 -9.04 -5.57
CA SER A 295 -18.89 -9.93 -6.49
C SER A 295 -19.83 -10.91 -5.76
N ARG A 296 -19.59 -11.17 -4.48
CA ARG A 296 -20.30 -12.19 -3.68
C ARG A 296 -21.28 -11.60 -2.69
N VAL A 297 -20.95 -10.49 -2.05
CA VAL A 297 -21.79 -9.82 -1.03
C VAL A 297 -22.68 -8.78 -1.70
N ARG A 298 -23.98 -8.87 -1.46
CA ARG A 298 -24.99 -7.99 -2.04
C ARG A 298 -25.26 -6.79 -1.12
N GLY A 299 -25.63 -5.65 -1.72
CA GLY A 299 -26.09 -4.49 -0.97
C GLY A 299 -24.96 -3.58 -0.45
N ILE A 300 -23.70 -3.85 -0.77
CA ILE A 300 -22.59 -2.91 -0.55
C ILE A 300 -22.57 -1.92 -1.72
N ASP A 301 -22.58 -0.62 -1.42
CA ASP A 301 -22.51 0.45 -2.43
C ASP A 301 -21.05 0.78 -2.81
N ALA A 302 -20.14 0.80 -1.82
CA ALA A 302 -18.72 1.02 -2.05
C ALA A 302 -17.83 0.21 -1.09
N ILE A 303 -16.68 -0.24 -1.58
CA ILE A 303 -15.56 -0.73 -0.76
C ILE A 303 -14.40 0.24 -0.93
N LEU A 304 -13.93 0.78 0.18
CA LEU A 304 -12.75 1.64 0.26
C LEU A 304 -11.62 0.79 0.83
N GLY A 305 -10.74 0.32 -0.06
CA GLY A 305 -9.73 -0.69 0.22
C GLY A 305 -8.33 -0.14 0.49
N GLY A 306 -7.50 -0.98 1.10
CA GLY A 306 -6.09 -0.75 1.42
C GLY A 306 -5.24 -1.99 1.20
N HIS A 307 -4.12 -2.10 1.94
CA HIS A 307 -3.20 -3.23 2.01
C HIS A 307 -2.32 -3.45 0.78
N THR A 308 -2.85 -3.47 -0.43
CA THR A 308 -2.04 -3.73 -1.64
C THR A 308 -1.31 -2.50 -2.16
N HIS A 309 -1.52 -1.34 -1.53
CA HIS A 309 -0.88 -0.06 -1.86
C HIS A 309 -1.14 0.41 -3.29
N ASP A 310 -2.21 -0.07 -3.91
CA ASP A 310 -2.53 0.24 -5.29
C ASP A 310 -3.15 1.64 -5.39
N ALA A 311 -2.53 2.51 -6.17
CA ALA A 311 -3.11 3.81 -6.52
C ALA A 311 -3.93 3.65 -7.80
N VAL A 312 -5.26 3.49 -7.65
CA VAL A 312 -6.15 3.25 -8.79
C VAL A 312 -6.92 4.53 -9.14
N PRO A 313 -6.62 5.16 -10.30
CA PRO A 313 -7.16 6.47 -10.66
C PRO A 313 -8.68 6.55 -10.82
N ALA A 314 -9.39 5.42 -10.94
CA ALA A 314 -10.83 5.36 -11.06
C ALA A 314 -11.39 4.11 -10.35
N PRO A 315 -12.63 4.15 -9.81
CA PRO A 315 -13.25 2.99 -9.18
C PRO A 315 -13.44 1.84 -10.16
N THR A 316 -13.23 0.61 -9.68
CA THR A 316 -13.66 -0.58 -10.41
C THR A 316 -15.10 -0.90 -10.04
N LEU A 317 -16.00 -0.93 -11.03
CA LEU A 317 -17.41 -1.22 -10.83
C LEU A 317 -17.65 -2.73 -10.91
N VAL A 318 -18.00 -3.35 -9.79
CA VAL A 318 -18.32 -4.77 -9.71
C VAL A 318 -19.83 -4.96 -9.70
N LYS A 319 -20.34 -5.81 -10.60
CA LYS A 319 -21.76 -6.19 -10.65
C LYS A 319 -21.97 -7.49 -9.88
N ASN A 320 -23.01 -7.57 -9.10
CA ASN A 320 -23.47 -8.77 -8.40
C ASN A 320 -25.01 -8.90 -8.47
N ALA A 321 -25.57 -9.95 -7.88
CA ALA A 321 -27.02 -10.20 -7.90
C ALA A 321 -27.85 -9.10 -7.17
N GLY A 322 -27.23 -8.28 -6.31
CA GLY A 322 -27.87 -7.18 -5.57
C GLY A 322 -27.70 -5.80 -6.19
N GLY A 323 -26.90 -5.67 -7.26
CA GLY A 323 -26.64 -4.38 -7.90
C GLY A 323 -25.20 -4.17 -8.33
N LYS A 324 -24.64 -3.03 -7.95
CA LYS A 324 -23.28 -2.60 -8.31
C LYS A 324 -22.54 -2.09 -7.07
N THR A 325 -21.30 -2.48 -6.92
CA THR A 325 -20.39 -2.01 -5.86
C THR A 325 -19.21 -1.29 -6.49
N LEU A 326 -18.87 -0.10 -5.99
CA LEU A 326 -17.66 0.63 -6.35
C LEU A 326 -16.51 0.12 -5.50
N VAL A 327 -15.42 -0.36 -6.12
CA VAL A 327 -14.20 -0.78 -5.40
C VAL A 327 -13.09 0.22 -5.69
N ILE A 328 -12.50 0.78 -4.63
CA ILE A 328 -11.53 1.87 -4.65
C ILE A 328 -10.32 1.48 -3.83
N ASN A 329 -9.11 1.82 -4.28
CA ASN A 329 -7.90 1.74 -3.48
C ASN A 329 -7.09 3.04 -3.63
N SER A 330 -6.66 3.62 -2.50
CA SER A 330 -6.11 4.99 -2.44
C SER A 330 -4.60 5.05 -2.31
N GLY A 331 -3.89 4.00 -2.75
CA GLY A 331 -2.43 3.95 -2.72
C GLY A 331 -1.84 3.84 -1.31
N CYS A 332 -0.75 4.55 -1.03
CA CYS A 332 -0.04 4.45 0.25
C CYS A 332 0.80 5.70 0.57
N ASN A 333 1.54 5.68 1.70
CA ASN A 333 2.55 6.66 2.11
C ASN A 333 2.04 8.12 2.15
N SER A 334 0.76 8.33 2.50
CA SER A 334 0.12 9.65 2.50
C SER A 334 0.17 10.37 1.14
N LYS A 335 0.49 9.65 0.05
CA LYS A 335 0.64 10.20 -1.30
C LYS A 335 -0.66 10.63 -1.93
N TYR A 336 -1.77 10.06 -1.50
CA TYR A 336 -3.06 10.24 -2.16
C TYR A 336 -4.19 10.48 -1.18
N LEU A 337 -5.21 11.16 -1.67
CA LEU A 337 -6.52 11.26 -1.04
C LEU A 337 -7.60 10.98 -2.08
N SER A 338 -8.42 9.96 -1.86
CA SER A 338 -9.63 9.74 -2.64
C SER A 338 -10.73 10.69 -2.22
N VAL A 339 -11.46 11.21 -3.21
CA VAL A 339 -12.70 11.94 -3.04
C VAL A 339 -13.80 11.19 -3.79
N LEU A 340 -14.73 10.59 -3.05
CA LEU A 340 -15.91 9.95 -3.60
C LEU A 340 -17.14 10.76 -3.20
N ASP A 341 -17.64 11.55 -4.14
CA ASP A 341 -18.90 12.30 -3.99
C ASP A 341 -20.04 11.44 -4.54
N LEU A 342 -21.08 11.23 -3.73
CA LEU A 342 -22.23 10.36 -4.01
C LEU A 342 -23.53 11.15 -4.02
N GLU A 343 -24.38 10.90 -5.00
CA GLU A 343 -25.78 11.31 -4.99
C GLU A 343 -26.65 10.14 -4.53
N VAL A 344 -27.11 10.19 -3.28
CA VAL A 344 -27.98 9.17 -2.69
C VAL A 344 -29.43 9.65 -2.77
N LYS A 345 -30.28 8.86 -3.44
CA LYS A 345 -31.73 9.12 -3.61
C LYS A 345 -32.52 7.84 -3.35
N ALA A 346 -33.55 7.93 -2.53
CA ALA A 346 -34.43 6.80 -2.20
C ALA A 346 -33.66 5.53 -1.77
N GLY A 347 -32.65 5.68 -0.94
CA GLY A 347 -31.83 4.57 -0.41
C GLY A 347 -30.87 3.92 -1.40
N LYS A 348 -30.56 4.58 -2.51
CA LYS A 348 -29.66 4.07 -3.55
C LYS A 348 -28.69 5.15 -4.03
N VAL A 349 -27.50 4.74 -4.43
CA VAL A 349 -26.56 5.60 -5.16
C VAL A 349 -27.10 5.82 -6.57
N ALA A 350 -27.60 7.03 -6.83
CA ALA A 350 -28.13 7.43 -8.13
C ALA A 350 -27.01 7.80 -9.12
N ASP A 351 -25.97 8.51 -8.63
CA ASP A 351 -24.80 8.90 -9.41
C ASP A 351 -23.60 9.14 -8.47
N TYR A 352 -22.40 9.20 -9.03
CA TYR A 352 -21.17 9.49 -8.27
C TYR A 352 -20.14 10.24 -9.10
N ARG A 353 -19.23 10.92 -8.38
CA ARG A 353 -17.98 11.43 -8.93
C ARG A 353 -16.82 10.96 -8.07
N PHE A 354 -15.73 10.61 -8.72
CA PHE A 354 -14.51 10.14 -8.04
C PHE A 354 -13.29 10.87 -8.55
N LYS A 355 -12.35 11.13 -7.65
CA LYS A 355 -11.01 11.58 -7.98
C LYS A 355 -10.02 11.06 -6.95
N LEU A 356 -8.90 10.48 -7.43
CA LEU A 356 -7.74 10.15 -6.60
C LEU A 356 -6.73 11.27 -6.77
N LEU A 357 -6.53 12.05 -5.71
CA LEU A 357 -5.71 13.26 -5.70
C LEU A 357 -4.32 12.97 -5.17
N PRO A 358 -3.25 13.09 -5.98
CA PRO A 358 -1.89 13.07 -5.47
C PRO A 358 -1.62 14.30 -4.59
N VAL A 359 -0.93 14.12 -3.47
CA VAL A 359 -0.59 15.18 -2.51
C VAL A 359 0.81 15.70 -2.82
N PHE A 360 0.93 16.70 -3.71
CA PHE A 360 2.22 17.32 -4.04
C PHE A 360 2.59 18.40 -3.02
N ALA A 361 3.73 18.23 -2.35
CA ALA A 361 4.18 19.14 -1.30
C ALA A 361 4.47 20.58 -1.78
N ASN A 362 4.85 20.75 -3.04
CA ASN A 362 5.11 22.07 -3.64
C ASN A 362 3.87 22.73 -4.26
N LEU A 363 2.73 22.03 -4.32
CA LEU A 363 1.46 22.59 -4.82
C LEU A 363 0.44 22.87 -3.72
N LEU A 364 0.59 22.22 -2.57
CA LEU A 364 -0.25 22.39 -1.39
C LEU A 364 0.59 23.00 -0.27
N PRO A 365 0.25 24.18 0.25
CA PRO A 365 0.94 24.73 1.41
C PRO A 365 0.75 23.81 2.62
N PRO A 366 1.75 23.68 3.53
CA PRO A 366 1.58 22.89 4.72
C PRO A 366 0.57 23.53 5.67
N ASP A 367 -0.31 22.73 6.24
CA ASP A 367 -1.18 23.15 7.35
C ASP A 367 -0.33 23.49 8.58
N LYS A 368 -0.57 24.66 9.15
CA LYS A 368 0.27 25.20 10.23
C LYS A 368 0.24 24.37 11.51
N ASP A 369 -0.94 23.89 11.90
CA ASP A 369 -1.11 23.12 13.14
C ASP A 369 -0.45 21.76 13.01
N MET A 370 -0.68 21.09 11.88
CA MET A 370 -0.08 19.81 11.58
C MET A 370 1.44 19.93 11.41
N ALA A 371 1.94 20.98 10.76
CA ALA A 371 3.39 21.21 10.61
C ALA A 371 4.06 21.43 11.97
N ALA A 372 3.47 22.26 12.84
CA ALA A 372 3.99 22.48 14.20
C ALA A 372 3.97 21.19 15.04
N TYR A 373 2.93 20.38 14.89
CA TYR A 373 2.85 19.07 15.53
C TYR A 373 3.97 18.14 15.05
N ILE A 374 4.18 18.02 13.74
CA ILE A 374 5.23 17.18 13.15
C ILE A 374 6.62 17.62 13.63
N GLU A 375 6.88 18.92 13.66
CA GLU A 375 8.14 19.46 14.18
C GLU A 375 8.34 19.07 15.66
N LYS A 376 7.32 19.29 16.49
CA LYS A 376 7.34 18.96 17.91
C LYS A 376 7.64 17.49 18.17
N VAL A 377 6.97 16.57 17.50
CA VAL A 377 7.13 15.12 17.74
C VAL A 377 8.46 14.60 17.24
N ARG A 378 9.06 15.23 16.23
CA ARG A 378 10.35 14.85 15.63
C ARG A 378 11.55 15.49 16.33
N ALA A 379 11.38 16.64 16.95
CA ALA A 379 12.47 17.41 17.58
C ALA A 379 13.37 16.60 18.54
N PRO A 380 12.83 15.74 19.44
CA PRO A 380 13.65 14.90 20.32
C PRO A 380 14.57 13.92 19.58
N TYR A 381 14.24 13.59 18.35
CA TYR A 381 14.93 12.57 17.54
C TYR A 381 15.75 13.17 16.40
N ALA A 382 15.75 14.50 16.22
CA ALA A 382 16.33 15.17 15.06
C ALA A 382 17.80 14.79 14.80
N GLY A 383 18.62 14.72 15.86
CA GLY A 383 20.03 14.32 15.74
C GLY A 383 20.20 12.89 15.24
N LYS A 384 19.39 11.95 15.74
CA LYS A 384 19.43 10.54 15.31
C LYS A 384 18.89 10.36 13.89
N LEU A 385 17.77 11.00 13.58
CA LEU A 385 17.17 10.96 12.24
C LEU A 385 18.10 11.54 11.17
N GLY A 386 18.78 12.64 11.49
CA GLY A 386 19.69 13.36 10.60
C GLY A 386 21.08 12.74 10.47
N GLU A 387 21.41 11.66 11.17
CA GLU A 387 22.70 10.99 11.07
C GLU A 387 22.98 10.57 9.63
N LYS A 388 24.08 11.05 9.05
CA LYS A 388 24.50 10.74 7.67
C LYS A 388 25.23 9.41 7.65
N LEU A 389 24.74 8.46 6.85
CA LEU A 389 25.29 7.10 6.77
C LEU A 389 26.16 6.89 5.52
N ALA A 390 25.67 7.34 4.36
CA ALA A 390 26.34 7.19 3.08
C ALA A 390 25.75 8.17 2.04
N VAL A 391 26.29 8.16 0.82
CA VAL A 391 25.72 8.83 -0.36
C VAL A 391 25.36 7.78 -1.39
N THR A 392 24.24 7.94 -2.09
CA THR A 392 23.87 7.07 -3.21
C THR A 392 24.26 7.67 -4.55
N GLU A 393 24.90 6.90 -5.42
CA GLU A 393 25.18 7.29 -6.82
C GLU A 393 24.02 6.96 -7.76
N GLY A 394 23.15 6.04 -7.36
CA GLY A 394 22.00 5.59 -8.14
C GLY A 394 20.68 5.86 -7.44
N LEU A 395 19.57 5.66 -8.17
CA LEU A 395 18.24 5.71 -7.62
C LEU A 395 18.03 4.57 -6.63
N LEU A 396 17.68 4.89 -5.37
CA LEU A 396 17.29 3.90 -4.38
C LEU A 396 15.77 3.94 -4.19
N TYR A 397 15.12 2.81 -4.37
CA TYR A 397 13.68 2.66 -4.24
C TYR A 397 13.32 1.25 -3.77
N ARG A 398 12.14 1.16 -3.24
CA ARG A 398 11.44 -0.08 -2.88
C ARG A 398 10.24 -0.27 -3.79
N ARG A 399 9.59 -1.40 -3.65
CA ARG A 399 8.33 -1.73 -4.29
C ARG A 399 8.43 -2.39 -5.68
N GLY A 400 7.50 -3.27 -5.92
CA GLY A 400 7.36 -4.15 -7.08
C GLY A 400 7.45 -5.62 -6.66
N ASN A 401 6.82 -6.51 -7.38
CA ASN A 401 6.63 -7.91 -6.96
C ASN A 401 7.94 -8.64 -6.58
N PHE A 402 9.11 -8.20 -7.07
CA PHE A 402 10.34 -8.94 -6.85
C PHE A 402 11.40 -8.20 -6.05
N ASN A 403 11.89 -7.04 -6.49
CA ASN A 403 12.97 -6.35 -5.82
C ASN A 403 13.08 -4.85 -6.22
N GLY A 404 13.61 -4.03 -5.32
CA GLY A 404 14.02 -2.66 -5.55
C GLY A 404 15.48 -2.45 -5.22
N THR A 405 16.06 -1.31 -5.61
CA THR A 405 17.48 -1.03 -5.35
C THR A 405 17.76 -0.80 -3.86
N PHE A 406 16.81 -0.28 -3.08
CA PHE A 406 16.98 -0.19 -1.62
C PHE A 406 16.83 -1.56 -0.95
N ASP A 407 15.94 -2.41 -1.42
CA ASP A 407 15.84 -3.79 -0.94
C ASP A 407 17.11 -4.57 -1.24
N GLN A 408 17.70 -4.37 -2.44
CA GLN A 408 18.98 -4.97 -2.80
C GLN A 408 20.12 -4.54 -1.85
N LEU A 409 20.14 -3.25 -1.46
CA LEU A 409 21.08 -2.73 -0.48
C LEU A 409 20.94 -3.43 0.89
N ILE A 410 19.71 -3.64 1.37
CA ILE A 410 19.44 -4.36 2.63
C ILE A 410 19.97 -5.80 2.55
N VAL A 411 19.72 -6.47 1.43
CA VAL A 411 20.17 -7.85 1.19
C VAL A 411 21.70 -7.93 1.15
N GLU A 412 22.39 -6.99 0.49
CA GLU A 412 23.84 -6.94 0.46
C GLU A 412 24.45 -6.68 1.84
N ALA A 413 23.82 -5.81 2.64
CA ALA A 413 24.23 -5.57 4.02
C ALA A 413 24.08 -6.82 4.90
N LEU A 414 22.97 -7.55 4.77
CA LEU A 414 22.76 -8.82 5.47
C LEU A 414 23.84 -9.84 5.13
N LEU A 415 24.16 -10.02 3.85
CA LEU A 415 25.21 -10.94 3.42
C LEU A 415 26.59 -10.57 3.99
N ALA A 416 26.93 -9.28 3.91
CA ALA A 416 28.27 -8.81 4.29
C ALA A 416 28.48 -8.78 5.81
N VAL A 417 27.49 -8.23 6.58
CA VAL A 417 27.65 -8.02 8.03
C VAL A 417 27.41 -9.32 8.81
N GLN A 418 26.54 -10.21 8.33
CA GLN A 418 26.25 -11.48 8.98
C GLN A 418 27.15 -12.63 8.47
N ASP A 419 28.04 -12.35 7.51
CA ASP A 419 28.89 -13.37 6.86
C ASP A 419 28.08 -14.59 6.43
N ALA A 420 26.98 -14.36 5.68
CA ALA A 420 26.05 -15.40 5.28
C ALA A 420 26.23 -15.83 3.81
N GLU A 421 25.85 -17.08 3.50
CA GLU A 421 25.85 -17.58 2.12
C GLU A 421 24.66 -17.02 1.33
N LEU A 422 23.55 -16.85 2.02
CA LEU A 422 22.26 -16.39 1.48
C LEU A 422 21.66 -15.33 2.38
N ALA A 423 20.84 -14.46 1.81
CA ALA A 423 20.02 -13.52 2.56
C ALA A 423 18.57 -13.58 2.08
N LEU A 424 17.62 -13.46 3.04
CA LEU A 424 16.20 -13.34 2.79
C LEU A 424 15.70 -12.09 3.51
N SER A 425 15.09 -11.15 2.77
CA SER A 425 14.51 -9.93 3.32
C SER A 425 13.03 -9.84 2.95
N PRO A 426 12.12 -9.49 3.87
CA PRO A 426 10.69 -9.45 3.59
C PRO A 426 10.35 -8.50 2.43
N GLY A 427 9.34 -8.85 1.66
CA GLY A 427 8.81 -8.05 0.57
C GLY A 427 7.85 -6.96 1.06
N PHE A 428 8.27 -6.09 1.98
CA PHE A 428 7.46 -4.95 2.42
C PHE A 428 7.29 -3.92 1.29
N ARG A 429 6.15 -3.23 1.25
CA ARG A 429 5.77 -2.33 0.15
C ARG A 429 5.93 -0.86 0.45
N TRP A 430 6.10 -0.46 1.72
CA TRP A 430 6.34 0.94 2.10
C TRP A 430 7.83 1.30 2.04
N GLY A 431 8.14 2.56 2.17
CA GLY A 431 9.49 3.10 2.18
C GLY A 431 9.54 4.43 1.45
N THR A 432 10.75 4.94 1.28
CA THR A 432 11.01 6.19 0.56
C THR A 432 11.97 5.94 -0.59
N THR A 433 12.01 6.88 -1.54
CA THR A 433 12.94 6.85 -2.68
C THR A 433 13.99 7.93 -2.51
N LEU A 434 15.25 7.63 -2.82
CA LEU A 434 16.34 8.61 -2.88
C LEU A 434 16.83 8.76 -4.31
N LEU A 435 17.07 10.02 -4.71
CA LEU A 435 17.60 10.35 -6.02
C LEU A 435 19.13 10.18 -6.03
N PRO A 436 19.76 10.00 -7.21
CA PRO A 436 21.20 9.98 -7.34
C PRO A 436 21.84 11.26 -6.76
N GLY A 437 22.83 11.10 -5.91
CA GLY A 437 23.53 12.15 -5.17
C GLY A 437 22.95 12.45 -3.78
N ASP A 438 21.80 11.87 -3.41
CA ASP A 438 21.22 12.07 -2.09
C ASP A 438 22.05 11.42 -0.98
N THR A 439 22.08 12.07 0.18
CA THR A 439 22.62 11.48 1.41
C THR A 439 21.60 10.52 2.02
N ILE A 440 22.03 9.28 2.23
CA ILE A 440 21.27 8.30 3.00
C ILE A 440 21.43 8.65 4.48
N THR A 441 20.35 9.04 5.14
CA THR A 441 20.32 9.31 6.58
C THR A 441 19.75 8.11 7.34
N MET A 442 19.88 8.13 8.67
CA MET A 442 19.24 7.14 9.54
C MET A 442 17.71 7.16 9.35
N GLU A 443 17.09 8.32 9.12
CA GLU A 443 15.67 8.41 8.81
C GLU A 443 15.32 7.61 7.55
N HIS A 444 16.02 7.85 6.46
CA HIS A 444 15.80 7.11 5.20
C HIS A 444 15.95 5.60 5.36
N LEU A 445 16.91 5.16 6.20
CA LEU A 445 17.07 3.74 6.51
C LEU A 445 15.91 3.21 7.35
N MET A 446 15.49 3.94 8.38
CA MET A 446 14.39 3.53 9.23
C MET A 446 13.03 3.58 8.53
N ASP A 447 12.82 4.46 7.55
CA ASP A 447 11.64 4.44 6.68
C ASP A 447 11.52 3.12 5.88
N GLN A 448 12.62 2.38 5.73
CA GLN A 448 12.63 1.07 5.07
C GLN A 448 12.52 -0.09 6.07
N THR A 449 12.84 0.12 7.33
CA THR A 449 13.16 -0.98 8.26
C THR A 449 12.51 -0.87 9.63
N ALA A 450 11.92 0.27 10.00
CA ALA A 450 11.35 0.48 11.33
C ALA A 450 10.03 -0.27 11.53
N ILE A 451 10.13 -1.47 12.09
CA ILE A 451 9.00 -2.31 12.51
C ILE A 451 9.21 -2.83 13.93
N THR A 452 8.14 -3.30 14.56
CA THR A 452 8.14 -3.75 15.97
C THR A 452 8.91 -5.06 16.22
N TYR A 453 9.24 -5.82 15.17
CA TYR A 453 9.99 -7.09 15.25
C TYR A 453 11.15 -7.13 14.25
N ALA A 454 11.97 -6.10 14.28
CA ALA A 454 13.02 -5.82 13.29
C ALA A 454 14.37 -6.54 13.52
N THR A 455 14.41 -7.56 14.38
CA THR A 455 15.65 -8.28 14.69
C THR A 455 16.22 -9.00 13.47
N ALA A 456 17.50 -8.79 13.20
CA ALA A 456 18.25 -9.54 12.20
C ALA A 456 18.59 -10.94 12.75
N THR A 457 18.48 -11.94 11.90
CA THR A 457 18.65 -13.35 12.26
C THR A 457 19.66 -14.04 11.36
N VAL A 458 20.28 -15.11 11.87
CA VAL A 458 21.08 -16.04 11.08
C VAL A 458 20.54 -17.44 11.35
N ASN A 459 20.05 -18.10 10.33
CA ASN A 459 19.46 -19.43 10.39
C ASN A 459 20.25 -20.40 9.51
N HIS A 460 20.17 -21.69 9.83
CA HIS A 460 20.71 -22.77 9.01
C HIS A 460 19.53 -23.51 8.37
N LEU A 461 19.32 -23.28 7.06
CA LEU A 461 18.20 -23.83 6.32
C LEU A 461 18.69 -24.81 5.24
N THR A 462 17.98 -25.91 5.06
CA THR A 462 18.24 -26.82 3.93
C THR A 462 17.78 -26.18 2.62
N GLY A 463 18.32 -26.61 1.49
CA GLY A 463 17.86 -26.16 0.18
C GLY A 463 16.38 -26.45 -0.06
N GLU A 464 15.87 -27.53 0.48
CA GLU A 464 14.42 -27.86 0.46
C GLU A 464 13.59 -26.84 1.23
N GLN A 465 13.98 -26.49 2.46
CA GLN A 465 13.30 -25.46 3.25
C GLN A 465 13.31 -24.09 2.56
N ILE A 466 14.42 -23.70 1.94
CA ILE A 466 14.52 -22.47 1.18
C ILE A 466 13.55 -22.48 0.00
N LYS A 467 13.45 -23.61 -0.73
CA LYS A 467 12.51 -23.76 -1.84
C LYS A 467 11.05 -23.67 -1.35
N ILE A 468 10.70 -24.31 -0.25
CA ILE A 468 9.35 -24.25 0.35
C ILE A 468 8.99 -22.80 0.68
N ILE A 469 9.87 -22.04 1.34
CA ILE A 469 9.64 -20.61 1.65
C ILE A 469 9.35 -19.81 0.38
N LEU A 470 10.13 -20.01 -0.68
CA LEU A 470 9.93 -19.31 -1.94
C LEU A 470 8.61 -19.70 -2.62
N GLU A 471 8.23 -20.96 -2.60
CA GLU A 471 6.99 -21.46 -3.18
C GLU A 471 5.76 -20.94 -2.44
N ASP A 472 5.79 -20.92 -1.10
CA ASP A 472 4.69 -20.42 -0.27
C ASP A 472 4.44 -18.93 -0.55
N ILE A 473 5.51 -18.12 -0.63
CA ILE A 473 5.37 -16.70 -0.92
C ILE A 473 4.94 -16.47 -2.38
N ALA A 474 5.42 -17.29 -3.31
CA ALA A 474 4.98 -17.21 -4.71
C ALA A 474 3.51 -17.60 -4.88
N ASP A 475 3.03 -18.58 -4.11
CA ASP A 475 1.61 -18.96 -4.12
C ASP A 475 0.73 -17.85 -3.57
N ASN A 476 1.17 -17.22 -2.51
CA ASN A 476 0.52 -16.06 -1.93
C ASN A 476 0.33 -14.89 -2.93
N LEU A 477 1.27 -14.67 -3.85
CA LEU A 477 1.17 -13.62 -4.87
C LEU A 477 0.37 -14.06 -6.11
N TYR A 478 0.50 -15.33 -6.50
CA TYR A 478 0.05 -15.82 -7.80
C TYR A 478 -1.03 -16.92 -7.71
N HIS A 479 -1.67 -17.06 -6.56
CA HIS A 479 -2.85 -17.90 -6.46
C HIS A 479 -4.00 -17.31 -7.28
N THR A 480 -4.69 -18.14 -8.08
CA THR A 480 -5.76 -17.65 -8.96
C THR A 480 -7.04 -17.25 -8.25
N ASP A 481 -7.23 -17.74 -7.02
CA ASP A 481 -8.31 -17.32 -6.13
C ASP A 481 -7.79 -16.22 -5.18
N PRO A 482 -8.31 -14.97 -5.26
CA PRO A 482 -7.86 -13.86 -4.41
C PRO A 482 -7.96 -14.12 -2.90
N TYR A 483 -8.88 -14.96 -2.44
CA TYR A 483 -9.01 -15.27 -1.02
C TYR A 483 -7.85 -16.11 -0.46
N TYR A 484 -6.92 -16.54 -1.28
CA TYR A 484 -5.66 -17.15 -0.87
C TYR A 484 -4.44 -16.20 -1.08
N GLN A 485 -4.67 -14.99 -1.55
CA GLN A 485 -3.63 -13.98 -1.72
C GLN A 485 -3.54 -13.12 -0.44
N GLN A 486 -2.52 -13.36 0.37
CA GLN A 486 -2.29 -12.57 1.60
C GLN A 486 -1.64 -11.21 1.31
N GLY A 487 -1.30 -10.89 0.07
CA GLY A 487 -0.60 -9.69 -0.32
C GLY A 487 0.90 -9.71 0.07
N GLY A 488 1.53 -8.55 0.06
CA GLY A 488 2.98 -8.44 0.15
C GLY A 488 3.64 -8.60 -1.23
N ASP A 489 4.96 -8.47 -1.26
CA ASP A 489 5.78 -8.75 -2.44
C ASP A 489 6.60 -10.03 -2.20
N MET A 490 7.25 -10.54 -3.26
CA MET A 490 8.16 -11.67 -3.13
C MET A 490 9.29 -11.34 -2.15
N VAL A 491 9.71 -12.31 -1.35
CA VAL A 491 10.91 -12.18 -0.52
C VAL A 491 12.11 -11.78 -1.38
N ARG A 492 12.87 -10.79 -0.94
CA ARG A 492 14.09 -10.35 -1.60
C ARG A 492 15.21 -11.31 -1.25
N VAL A 493 15.95 -11.77 -2.24
CA VAL A 493 16.97 -12.79 -2.04
C VAL A 493 18.38 -12.26 -2.36
N GLY A 494 19.36 -12.66 -1.57
CA GLY A 494 20.77 -12.45 -1.82
C GLY A 494 21.55 -13.76 -1.89
N GLY A 495 22.52 -13.85 -2.81
CA GLY A 495 23.31 -15.06 -3.01
C GLY A 495 22.59 -16.22 -3.70
N LEU A 496 21.30 -16.06 -3.98
CA LEU A 496 20.42 -17.03 -4.63
C LEU A 496 19.92 -16.50 -5.97
N GLN A 497 19.91 -17.34 -7.00
CA GLN A 497 19.27 -17.08 -8.28
C GLN A 497 18.25 -18.16 -8.58
N TYR A 498 17.15 -17.82 -9.24
CA TYR A 498 16.11 -18.79 -9.60
C TYR A 498 15.27 -18.30 -10.77
N THR A 499 14.54 -19.22 -11.38
CA THR A 499 13.47 -18.96 -12.34
C THR A 499 12.14 -19.09 -11.60
N MET A 500 11.20 -18.16 -11.85
CA MET A 500 9.83 -18.26 -11.37
C MET A 500 8.88 -18.40 -12.54
N ASP A 501 8.08 -19.46 -12.54
CA ASP A 501 6.99 -19.67 -13.50
C ASP A 501 5.66 -19.38 -12.81
N ILE A 502 5.12 -18.19 -13.06
CA ILE A 502 3.88 -17.71 -12.40
C ILE A 502 2.63 -18.48 -12.81
N ALA A 503 2.67 -19.19 -13.93
CA ALA A 503 1.55 -19.96 -14.44
C ALA A 503 1.43 -21.37 -13.78
N GLN A 504 2.48 -21.78 -13.06
CA GLN A 504 2.49 -23.09 -12.38
C GLN A 504 1.70 -23.05 -11.06
N THR A 505 1.38 -24.25 -10.56
CA THR A 505 0.79 -24.44 -9.25
C THR A 505 1.87 -24.41 -8.15
N HIS A 506 1.45 -24.25 -6.90
CA HIS A 506 2.31 -24.35 -5.71
C HIS A 506 3.24 -25.58 -5.77
N GLY A 507 4.49 -25.41 -5.38
CA GLY A 507 5.55 -26.40 -5.41
C GLY A 507 6.28 -26.55 -6.76
N ARG A 508 5.77 -25.91 -7.84
CA ARG A 508 6.35 -25.98 -9.20
C ARG A 508 6.73 -24.61 -9.78
N ARG A 509 6.47 -23.51 -9.05
CA ARG A 509 6.79 -22.15 -9.52
C ARG A 509 8.27 -21.84 -9.49
N ILE A 510 9.00 -22.34 -8.47
CA ILE A 510 10.42 -22.07 -8.29
C ILE A 510 11.25 -23.15 -8.98
N GLN A 511 11.99 -22.76 -10.00
CA GLN A 511 12.77 -23.63 -10.89
C GLN A 511 14.24 -23.12 -10.99
N ASP A 512 15.14 -23.99 -11.37
CA ASP A 512 16.54 -23.68 -11.69
C ASP A 512 17.27 -22.88 -10.59
N ALA A 513 16.94 -23.13 -9.31
CA ALA A 513 17.54 -22.41 -8.20
C ALA A 513 19.03 -22.73 -8.05
N THR A 514 19.87 -21.69 -7.94
CA THR A 514 21.33 -21.82 -7.81
C THR A 514 21.88 -20.91 -6.73
N VAL A 515 22.93 -21.37 -6.06
CA VAL A 515 23.72 -20.61 -5.08
C VAL A 515 25.16 -20.55 -5.60
N ARG A 516 25.68 -19.33 -5.84
CA ARG A 516 27.02 -19.12 -6.42
C ARG A 516 27.24 -19.96 -7.69
N GLY A 517 26.23 -20.04 -8.55
CA GLY A 517 26.26 -20.78 -9.83
C GLY A 517 26.15 -22.30 -9.72
N LYS A 518 26.00 -22.86 -8.52
CA LYS A 518 25.77 -24.32 -8.31
C LYS A 518 24.30 -24.55 -7.98
N PRO A 519 23.68 -25.66 -8.44
CA PRO A 519 22.30 -25.99 -8.09
C PRO A 519 22.07 -25.96 -6.58
N LEU A 520 20.93 -25.43 -6.16
CA LEU A 520 20.46 -25.47 -4.77
C LEU A 520 20.20 -26.94 -4.39
N ALA A 521 21.08 -27.52 -3.58
CA ALA A 521 20.98 -28.92 -3.19
C ALA A 521 19.97 -29.07 -2.02
N ALA A 522 18.92 -29.84 -2.22
CA ALA A 522 17.81 -30.00 -1.26
C ALA A 522 18.29 -30.36 0.16
N GLY A 523 19.19 -31.35 0.29
CA GLY A 523 19.71 -31.81 1.59
C GLY A 523 20.89 -31.01 2.15
N LYS A 524 21.46 -30.05 1.40
CA LYS A 524 22.56 -29.22 1.89
C LYS A 524 22.01 -28.10 2.78
N THR A 525 22.67 -27.88 3.91
CA THR A 525 22.38 -26.74 4.81
C THR A 525 23.18 -25.51 4.37
N TYR A 526 22.53 -24.36 4.35
CA TYR A 526 23.08 -23.05 4.01
C TYR A 526 22.93 -22.09 5.20
N LYS A 527 23.91 -21.23 5.41
CA LYS A 527 23.85 -20.13 6.37
C LYS A 527 23.05 -18.98 5.76
N VAL A 528 21.87 -18.70 6.28
CA VAL A 528 20.91 -17.74 5.74
C VAL A 528 20.70 -16.58 6.72
N ALA A 529 21.07 -15.36 6.31
CA ALA A 529 20.74 -14.15 7.05
C ALA A 529 19.32 -13.68 6.69
N GLY A 530 18.61 -13.16 7.68
CA GLY A 530 17.28 -12.62 7.50
C GLY A 530 16.95 -11.56 8.53
N TRP A 531 15.71 -11.08 8.54
CA TRP A 531 15.15 -10.19 9.56
C TRP A 531 13.63 -10.24 9.55
N ALA A 532 13.00 -9.60 10.55
CA ALA A 532 11.54 -9.57 10.67
C ALA A 532 10.91 -10.97 10.75
N SER A 533 11.51 -11.87 11.53
CA SER A 533 10.93 -13.19 11.77
C SER A 533 9.60 -13.07 12.52
N VAL A 534 8.56 -13.71 12.00
CA VAL A 534 7.25 -13.81 12.68
C VAL A 534 7.28 -14.80 13.86
N GLN A 535 8.34 -15.61 13.96
CA GLN A 535 8.59 -16.48 15.10
C GLN A 535 9.33 -15.72 16.21
N PRO A 536 9.05 -16.01 17.50
CA PRO A 536 9.81 -15.45 18.60
C PRO A 536 11.31 -15.69 18.42
N GLN A 537 12.13 -14.67 18.68
CA GLN A 537 13.58 -14.76 18.61
C GLN A 537 14.17 -14.67 20.02
N PRO A 538 14.28 -15.81 20.76
CA PRO A 538 14.91 -15.81 22.06
C PRO A 538 16.41 -15.51 21.94
N GLY A 539 16.91 -14.60 22.78
CA GLY A 539 18.32 -14.24 22.83
C GLY A 539 18.68 -12.91 22.19
N GLY A 540 17.73 -12.23 21.58
CA GLY A 540 17.96 -10.91 20.99
C GLY A 540 18.87 -10.97 19.75
N GLY A 541 19.17 -9.81 19.19
CA GLY A 541 20.05 -9.65 18.02
C GLY A 541 20.16 -8.18 17.65
N LYS A 542 21.09 -7.84 16.74
CA LYS A 542 21.13 -6.49 16.16
C LYS A 542 19.82 -6.22 15.43
N GLN A 543 19.34 -5.00 15.51
CA GLN A 543 18.21 -4.59 14.69
C GLN A 543 18.67 -4.42 13.24
N ILE A 544 17.77 -4.61 12.28
CA ILE A 544 18.13 -4.52 10.86
C ILE A 544 18.73 -3.17 10.50
N TRP A 545 18.25 -2.06 11.07
CA TRP A 545 18.85 -0.73 10.84
C TRP A 545 20.27 -0.59 11.40
N ASP A 546 20.65 -1.34 12.43
CA ASP A 546 22.02 -1.36 12.93
C ASP A 546 22.93 -2.12 11.96
N VAL A 547 22.46 -3.26 11.43
CA VAL A 547 23.17 -4.07 10.43
C VAL A 547 23.40 -3.27 9.14
N VAL A 548 22.35 -2.68 8.60
CA VAL A 548 22.45 -1.89 7.36
C VAL A 548 23.21 -0.59 7.60
N GLY A 549 23.02 0.06 8.76
CA GLY A 549 23.76 1.26 9.14
C GLY A 549 25.27 1.02 9.24
N GLU A 550 25.69 -0.11 9.82
CA GLU A 550 27.08 -0.53 9.86
C GLU A 550 27.67 -0.69 8.45
N TYR A 551 26.96 -1.38 7.57
CA TYR A 551 27.34 -1.55 6.18
C TYR A 551 27.48 -0.21 5.44
N LEU A 552 26.52 0.68 5.59
CA LEU A 552 26.51 2.00 4.96
C LEU A 552 27.67 2.89 5.42
N ARG A 553 27.93 2.95 6.75
CA ARG A 553 29.05 3.72 7.31
C ARG A 553 30.41 3.21 6.81
N HIS A 554 30.52 1.88 6.59
CA HIS A 554 31.73 1.30 6.02
C HIS A 554 31.88 1.63 4.53
N LYS A 555 30.80 1.51 3.76
CA LYS A 555 30.79 1.76 2.30
C LYS A 555 30.93 3.23 1.93
N LYS A 556 30.32 4.15 2.70
CA LYS A 556 30.28 5.61 2.47
C LYS A 556 29.61 6.04 1.17
N VAL A 557 29.76 5.27 0.10
CA VAL A 557 29.12 5.48 -1.21
C VAL A 557 28.51 4.17 -1.66
N VAL A 558 27.26 4.24 -2.13
CA VAL A 558 26.48 3.08 -2.59
C VAL A 558 26.12 3.27 -4.06
N SER A 559 26.32 2.24 -4.85
CA SER A 559 25.99 2.23 -6.28
C SER A 559 25.30 0.92 -6.64
N ILE A 560 23.99 0.90 -6.54
CA ILE A 560 23.15 -0.25 -6.96
C ILE A 560 22.59 0.08 -8.35
N LYS A 561 23.21 -0.46 -9.40
CA LYS A 561 22.78 -0.21 -10.79
C LYS A 561 21.50 -0.95 -11.16
N ARG A 562 21.38 -2.21 -10.73
CA ARG A 562 20.22 -3.07 -10.97
C ARG A 562 19.98 -3.97 -9.77
N PRO A 563 18.75 -4.05 -9.25
CA PRO A 563 18.41 -5.06 -8.26
C PRO A 563 18.34 -6.43 -8.92
N TYR A 564 18.58 -7.47 -8.17
CA TYR A 564 18.35 -8.83 -8.64
C TYR A 564 16.83 -9.06 -8.79
N VAL A 565 16.42 -9.53 -9.96
CA VAL A 565 15.06 -9.99 -10.24
C VAL A 565 15.16 -11.41 -10.80
N PRO A 566 14.37 -12.37 -10.30
CA PRO A 566 14.39 -13.73 -10.84
C PRO A 566 13.97 -13.74 -12.31
N ARG A 567 14.38 -14.77 -13.05
CA ARG A 567 13.87 -14.97 -14.40
C ARG A 567 12.39 -15.35 -14.34
N ILE A 568 11.52 -14.54 -14.96
CA ILE A 568 10.08 -14.76 -14.92
C ILE A 568 9.62 -15.47 -16.20
N LYS A 569 8.92 -16.61 -16.02
CA LYS A 569 8.15 -17.30 -17.08
C LYS A 569 6.66 -17.02 -16.88
N GLY A 570 5.88 -17.08 -17.95
CA GLY A 570 4.43 -16.88 -17.89
C GLY A 570 3.97 -15.43 -17.83
N ALA A 571 4.87 -14.43 -17.85
CA ALA A 571 4.55 -13.01 -17.80
C ALA A 571 4.65 -12.27 -19.14
N SER A 572 4.91 -12.98 -20.25
CA SER A 572 5.00 -12.35 -21.56
C SER A 572 3.69 -11.68 -21.94
N GLY A 573 3.75 -10.39 -22.33
CA GLY A 573 2.56 -9.60 -22.68
C GLY A 573 1.68 -9.20 -21.48
N ASN A 574 2.08 -9.49 -20.25
CA ASN A 574 1.34 -9.04 -19.07
C ASN A 574 1.54 -7.52 -18.87
N PRO A 575 0.46 -6.70 -18.87
CA PRO A 575 0.59 -5.24 -18.76
C PRO A 575 1.02 -4.77 -17.36
N GLY A 576 1.03 -5.65 -16.38
CA GLY A 576 1.62 -5.46 -15.05
C GLY A 576 3.10 -5.83 -14.96
N PHE A 577 3.76 -6.17 -16.08
CA PHE A 577 5.16 -6.54 -16.09
C PHE A 577 5.97 -5.67 -17.06
N ALA A 578 6.80 -4.80 -16.51
CA ALA A 578 7.83 -4.09 -17.26
C ALA A 578 9.20 -4.50 -16.73
N ALA A 579 9.97 -5.22 -17.55
CA ALA A 579 11.36 -5.56 -17.24
C ALA A 579 12.18 -4.27 -17.08
N LEU A 580 13.16 -4.28 -16.13
CA LEU A 580 14.11 -3.19 -15.91
C LEU A 580 15.18 -3.13 -17.00
#